data_2fcf0987a8dfd89224841ebac6854f83
#
_entry.id   2fcf0987a8dfd89224841ebac6854f83
#
_cell.length_a   1.000
_cell.length_b   1.000
_cell.length_c   1.000
_cell.angle_alpha   90.00
_cell.angle_beta   90.00
_cell.angle_gamma   90.00
#
_symmetry.space_group_name_H-M   'P 1'
#
loop_
_entity.id
_entity.type
_entity.pdbx_description
1 polymer ?
#
loop_
_entity_poly.entity_id
_entity_poly.type
_entity_poly.pdbx_seq_one_letter_code
_entity_poly.pdbx_strand_id
1 'polypeptide(L)'
;MKKNFIITLLAILATSSIALADFNPLSKLKVGRYVCKYQAQNRYSRSLSDKCIISIDKWGGISQQNCPTDSTESMKLVQDGKCTYSPDRNKYYTCKYPQGSCRVLVAPESGSYTGCSGTITDFDRVEADVKAGKCSQE
;
A
#
# COMPACT_ATOMS: atom_id res chain seq x y z
N MET A 1 -32.92 -4.18 40.18
CA MET A 1 -32.24 -3.02 39.57
C MET A 1 -30.72 -3.15 39.43
N LYS A 2 -30.10 -4.15 39.98
CA LYS A 2 -28.62 -4.31 39.87
C LYS A 2 -28.14 -5.16 38.70
N LYS A 3 -29.02 -5.73 37.88
CA LYS A 3 -28.64 -6.61 36.76
C LYS A 3 -28.38 -5.93 35.44
N ASN A 4 -28.81 -4.68 35.25
CA ASN A 4 -28.69 -4.00 33.96
C ASN A 4 -27.38 -3.20 33.79
N PHE A 5 -26.59 -3.05 34.84
CA PHE A 5 -25.35 -2.27 34.81
C PHE A 5 -24.14 -3.05 34.29
N ILE A 6 -24.18 -4.39 34.43
CA ILE A 6 -23.04 -5.23 34.05
C ILE A 6 -22.98 -5.52 32.57
N ILE A 7 -24.13 -5.50 31.86
CA ILE A 7 -24.21 -5.81 30.44
C ILE A 7 -23.70 -4.65 29.58
N THR A 8 -23.87 -3.42 30.06
CA THR A 8 -23.41 -2.22 29.31
C THR A 8 -21.90 -2.06 29.36
N LEU A 9 -21.23 -2.53 30.40
CA LEU A 9 -19.78 -2.42 30.53
C LEU A 9 -19.03 -3.43 29.63
N LEU A 10 -19.61 -4.60 29.40
CA LEU A 10 -19.03 -5.64 28.53
C LEU A 10 -19.09 -5.27 27.03
N ALA A 11 -20.13 -4.53 26.62
CA ALA A 11 -20.28 -4.09 25.24
C ALA A 11 -19.25 -3.00 24.85
N ILE A 12 -18.84 -2.17 25.80
CA ILE A 12 -17.85 -1.10 25.57
C ILE A 12 -16.43 -1.67 25.42
N LEU A 13 -16.11 -2.74 26.15
CA LEU A 13 -14.80 -3.41 26.07
C LEU A 13 -14.60 -4.19 24.76
N ALA A 14 -15.68 -4.72 24.16
CA ALA A 14 -15.61 -5.47 22.91
C ALA A 14 -15.39 -4.56 21.68
N THR A 15 -15.82 -3.31 21.71
CA THR A 15 -15.66 -2.36 20.61
C THR A 15 -14.29 -1.69 20.57
N SER A 16 -13.57 -1.60 21.69
CA SER A 16 -12.25 -0.96 21.74
C SER A 16 -11.11 -1.85 21.23
N SER A 17 -11.27 -3.18 21.23
CA SER A 17 -10.23 -4.10 20.77
C SER A 17 -10.18 -4.29 19.24
N ILE A 18 -11.25 -3.98 18.51
CA ILE A 18 -11.33 -4.14 17.06
C ILE A 18 -10.72 -2.92 16.34
N ALA A 19 -10.76 -1.73 16.95
CA ALA A 19 -10.25 -0.50 16.36
C ALA A 19 -8.72 -0.37 16.32
N LEU A 20 -7.98 -1.21 17.05
CA LEU A 20 -6.52 -1.14 17.17
C LEU A 20 -5.78 -2.06 16.19
N ALA A 21 -6.47 -3.01 15.53
CA ALA A 21 -5.84 -4.07 14.74
C ALA A 21 -5.42 -3.63 13.32
N ASP A 22 -6.00 -2.54 12.77
CA ASP A 22 -5.81 -2.14 11.36
C ASP A 22 -5.23 -0.74 11.17
N PHE A 23 -4.54 -0.19 12.18
CA PHE A 23 -4.00 1.15 12.10
C PHE A 23 -2.59 1.18 11.48
N ASN A 24 -2.52 1.52 10.19
CA ASN A 24 -1.26 1.90 9.55
C ASN A 24 -1.25 3.42 9.35
N PRO A 25 -0.36 4.18 10.00
CA PRO A 25 -0.31 5.64 9.88
C PRO A 25 -0.10 6.10 8.43
N LEU A 26 0.59 5.31 7.62
CA LEU A 26 0.85 5.63 6.21
C LEU A 26 -0.42 5.62 5.35
N SER A 27 -1.49 4.94 5.78
CA SER A 27 -2.76 4.91 5.05
C SER A 27 -3.44 6.28 4.95
N LYS A 28 -3.05 7.23 5.78
CA LYS A 28 -3.55 8.60 5.76
C LYS A 28 -2.84 9.50 4.74
N LEU A 29 -1.77 9.02 4.15
CA LEU A 29 -1.03 9.77 3.16
C LEU A 29 -1.80 9.85 1.84
N LYS A 30 -1.58 10.96 1.14
CA LYS A 30 -2.12 11.19 -0.19
C LYS A 30 -1.54 10.19 -1.19
N VAL A 31 -2.36 9.73 -2.12
CA VAL A 31 -1.90 8.86 -3.23
C VAL A 31 -0.76 9.54 -3.99
N GLY A 32 0.32 8.81 -4.19
CA GLY A 32 1.51 9.31 -4.85
C GLY A 32 2.79 8.69 -4.30
N ARG A 33 3.89 9.31 -4.62
CA ARG A 33 5.23 8.85 -4.25
C ARG A 33 5.93 9.88 -3.37
N TYR A 34 6.46 9.42 -2.26
CA TYR A 34 7.24 10.22 -1.32
C TYR A 34 8.68 9.72 -1.34
N VAL A 35 9.61 10.58 -1.69
CA VAL A 35 11.04 10.30 -1.65
C VAL A 35 11.63 11.06 -0.45
N CYS A 36 12.02 10.32 0.57
CA CYS A 36 12.45 10.87 1.85
C CYS A 36 13.96 10.75 2.01
N LYS A 37 14.58 11.77 2.58
CA LYS A 37 15.97 11.69 3.00
C LYS A 37 16.06 10.82 4.25
N TYR A 38 16.65 9.66 4.09
CA TYR A 38 16.78 8.70 5.15
C TYR A 38 18.07 7.90 4.98
N GLN A 39 18.82 7.78 6.04
CA GLN A 39 20.03 6.99 6.08
C GLN A 39 19.76 5.70 6.84
N ALA A 40 19.63 4.60 6.11
CA ALA A 40 19.46 3.29 6.72
C ALA A 40 20.77 2.88 7.41
N GLN A 41 20.70 2.59 8.70
CA GLN A 41 21.83 2.03 9.44
C GLN A 41 21.95 0.53 9.13
N ASN A 42 22.74 0.21 8.13
CA ASN A 42 23.07 -1.18 7.85
C ASN A 42 24.57 -1.39 8.03
N ARG A 43 24.94 -2.24 8.98
CA ARG A 43 26.34 -2.52 9.33
C ARG A 43 27.11 -3.28 8.23
N TYR A 44 26.42 -3.81 7.23
CA TYR A 44 26.99 -4.72 6.25
C TYR A 44 27.04 -4.19 4.81
N SER A 45 26.44 -3.08 4.52
CA SER A 45 26.39 -2.54 3.15
C SER A 45 27.01 -1.15 3.08
N ARG A 46 28.04 -0.99 2.23
CA ARG A 46 28.67 0.31 1.97
C ARG A 46 27.94 1.15 0.91
N SER A 47 27.01 0.57 0.18
CA SER A 47 26.20 1.26 -0.82
C SER A 47 24.78 1.44 -0.31
N LEU A 48 24.60 2.32 0.63
CA LEU A 48 23.27 2.66 1.14
C LEU A 48 22.68 3.75 0.29
N SER A 49 21.52 3.47 -0.26
CA SER A 49 20.65 4.50 -0.79
C SER A 49 20.17 5.37 0.37
N ASP A 50 20.54 6.64 0.39
CA ASP A 50 20.12 7.58 1.42
C ASP A 50 18.66 8.03 1.27
N LYS A 51 17.83 7.20 0.66
CA LYS A 51 16.46 7.54 0.33
C LYS A 51 15.50 6.43 0.74
N CYS A 52 14.52 6.79 1.53
CA CYS A 52 13.33 5.98 1.77
C CYS A 52 12.26 6.38 0.74
N ILE A 53 11.73 5.42 0.00
CA ILE A 53 10.68 5.66 -0.98
C ILE A 53 9.39 5.01 -0.48
N ILE A 54 8.35 5.84 -0.29
CA ILE A 54 7.02 5.40 0.10
C ILE A 54 6.09 5.64 -1.09
N SER A 55 5.41 4.60 -1.54
CA SER A 55 4.43 4.70 -2.63
C SER A 55 3.05 4.30 -2.12
N ILE A 56 2.09 5.18 -2.33
CA ILE A 56 0.68 4.95 -2.00
C ILE A 56 -0.08 4.88 -3.31
N ASP A 57 -0.69 3.75 -3.59
CA ASP A 57 -1.46 3.55 -4.81
C ASP A 57 -2.95 3.93 -4.63
N LYS A 58 -3.65 4.03 -5.76
CA LYS A 58 -5.07 4.38 -5.82
C LYS A 58 -5.97 3.36 -5.12
N TRP A 59 -5.52 2.13 -4.96
CA TRP A 59 -6.27 1.05 -4.32
C TRP A 59 -5.97 0.94 -2.82
N GLY A 60 -5.19 1.88 -2.27
CA GLY A 60 -4.80 1.89 -0.87
C GLY A 60 -3.60 1.00 -0.55
N GLY A 61 -2.94 0.46 -1.56
CA GLY A 61 -1.70 -0.29 -1.39
C GLY A 61 -0.55 0.63 -0.98
N ILE A 62 0.26 0.15 -0.06
CA ILE A 62 1.42 0.89 0.47
C ILE A 62 2.66 0.05 0.22
N SER A 63 3.64 0.63 -0.45
CA SER A 63 4.96 0.00 -0.61
C SER A 63 6.05 0.91 -0.08
N GLN A 64 7.05 0.31 0.52
CA GLN A 64 8.19 1.01 1.10
C GLN A 64 9.49 0.37 0.62
N GLN A 65 10.44 1.19 0.18
CA GLN A 65 11.78 0.75 -0.20
C GLN A 65 12.81 1.50 0.62
N ASN A 66 13.71 0.76 1.27
CA ASN A 66 14.81 1.31 2.06
C ASN A 66 14.32 2.27 3.14
N CYS A 67 13.22 1.92 3.79
CA CYS A 67 12.58 2.72 4.84
C CYS A 67 12.79 2.08 6.21
N PRO A 68 12.56 2.85 7.30
CA PRO A 68 12.50 2.27 8.64
C PRO A 68 11.47 1.12 8.70
N THR A 69 11.75 0.11 9.51
CA THR A 69 10.84 -1.04 9.69
C THR A 69 9.52 -0.65 10.35
N ASP A 70 9.54 0.42 11.14
CA ASP A 70 8.36 0.96 11.80
C ASP A 70 7.68 2.03 10.92
N SER A 71 6.42 1.80 10.57
CA SER A 71 5.62 2.74 9.78
C SER A 71 5.46 4.11 10.46
N THR A 72 5.53 4.16 11.79
CA THR A 72 5.48 5.42 12.55
C THR A 72 6.72 6.27 12.30
N GLU A 73 7.89 5.67 12.21
CA GLU A 73 9.13 6.37 11.87
C GLU A 73 9.13 6.87 10.43
N SER A 74 8.61 6.08 9.50
CA SER A 74 8.42 6.50 8.11
C SER A 74 7.46 7.69 8.02
N MET A 75 6.39 7.69 8.79
CA MET A 75 5.44 8.80 8.85
C MET A 75 6.07 10.07 9.42
N LYS A 76 6.98 9.94 10.39
CA LYS A 76 7.74 11.08 10.92
C LYS A 76 8.59 11.76 9.85
N LEU A 77 9.19 11.01 8.94
CA LEU A 77 9.95 11.58 7.82
C LEU A 77 9.07 12.49 6.96
N VAL A 78 7.83 12.08 6.72
CA VAL A 78 6.85 12.88 5.96
C VAL A 78 6.45 14.12 6.75
N GLN A 79 6.13 13.96 8.03
CA GLN A 79 5.69 15.06 8.90
C GLN A 79 6.80 16.10 9.13
N ASP A 80 8.04 15.66 9.21
CA ASP A 80 9.22 16.55 9.41
C ASP A 80 9.68 17.26 8.12
N GLY A 81 8.94 17.09 7.03
CA GLY A 81 9.27 17.72 5.75
C GLY A 81 10.50 17.16 5.06
N LYS A 82 10.95 15.98 5.42
CA LYS A 82 12.11 15.30 4.82
C LYS A 82 11.80 14.60 3.49
N CYS A 83 10.54 14.58 3.09
CA CYS A 83 10.09 13.90 1.89
C CYS A 83 9.68 14.88 0.80
N THR A 84 10.02 14.53 -0.44
CA THR A 84 9.51 15.22 -1.63
C THR A 84 8.35 14.40 -2.20
N TYR A 85 7.21 15.02 -2.36
CA TYR A 85 6.02 14.40 -2.94
C TYR A 85 6.01 14.50 -4.45
N SER A 86 5.60 13.43 -5.11
CA SER A 86 5.29 13.41 -6.54
C SER A 86 3.91 12.77 -6.77
N PRO A 87 3.10 13.30 -7.70
CA PRO A 87 1.82 12.66 -8.03
C PRO A 87 2.01 11.24 -8.53
N ASP A 88 0.98 10.42 -8.39
CA ASP A 88 0.96 9.06 -8.87
C ASP A 88 1.03 9.04 -10.41
N ARG A 89 2.04 8.38 -10.95
CA ARG A 89 2.22 8.17 -12.41
C ARG A 89 1.86 6.76 -12.85
N ASN A 90 1.37 5.94 -11.94
CA ASN A 90 0.97 4.58 -12.26
C ASN A 90 -0.27 4.60 -13.16
N LYS A 91 -0.33 3.61 -14.04
CA LYS A 91 -1.53 3.31 -14.81
C LYS A 91 -2.22 2.10 -14.21
N TYR A 92 -3.54 2.15 -14.13
CA TYR A 92 -4.35 1.14 -13.49
C TYR A 92 -5.31 0.52 -14.50
N TYR A 93 -5.35 -0.80 -14.53
CA TYR A 93 -6.18 -1.55 -15.47
C TYR A 93 -7.00 -2.61 -14.75
N THR A 94 -8.15 -2.91 -15.28
CA THR A 94 -8.99 -4.04 -14.88
C THR A 94 -9.22 -4.95 -16.07
N CYS A 95 -8.85 -6.21 -15.93
CA CYS A 95 -9.07 -7.25 -16.92
C CYS A 95 -10.13 -8.21 -16.40
N LYS A 96 -11.16 -8.48 -17.21
CA LYS A 96 -12.24 -9.38 -16.84
C LYS A 96 -12.18 -10.67 -17.66
N TYR A 97 -12.24 -11.80 -16.97
CA TYR A 97 -12.22 -13.12 -17.56
C TYR A 97 -13.38 -13.97 -17.03
N PRO A 98 -13.75 -15.07 -17.71
CA PRO A 98 -14.77 -15.99 -17.19
C PRO A 98 -14.43 -16.57 -15.81
N GLN A 99 -13.13 -16.72 -15.50
CA GLN A 99 -12.64 -17.30 -14.25
C GLN A 99 -12.52 -16.28 -13.11
N GLY A 100 -12.64 -14.99 -13.39
CA GLY A 100 -12.47 -13.93 -12.41
C GLY A 100 -11.97 -12.63 -13.03
N SER A 101 -11.50 -11.73 -12.22
CA SER A 101 -10.95 -10.43 -12.68
C SER A 101 -9.55 -10.21 -12.15
N CYS A 102 -8.77 -9.44 -12.89
CA CYS A 102 -7.42 -9.04 -12.51
C CYS A 102 -7.30 -7.52 -12.46
N ARG A 103 -6.54 -7.03 -11.49
CA ARG A 103 -6.10 -5.64 -11.43
C ARG A 103 -4.63 -5.58 -11.77
N VAL A 104 -4.27 -4.69 -12.66
CA VAL A 104 -2.88 -4.50 -13.08
C VAL A 104 -2.49 -3.05 -12.84
N LEU A 105 -1.43 -2.87 -12.09
CA LEU A 105 -0.78 -1.59 -11.88
C LEU A 105 0.50 -1.58 -12.71
N VAL A 106 0.63 -0.60 -13.58
CA VAL A 106 1.84 -0.40 -14.40
C VAL A 106 2.55 0.84 -13.90
N ALA A 107 3.70 0.63 -13.28
CA ALA A 107 4.57 1.70 -12.80
C ALA A 107 5.59 2.07 -13.88
N PRO A 108 5.88 3.38 -14.11
CA PRO A 108 6.79 3.79 -15.18
C PRO A 108 8.22 3.26 -15.02
N GLU A 109 8.68 3.05 -13.79
CA GLU A 109 10.07 2.73 -13.49
C GLU A 109 10.29 1.33 -12.92
N SER A 110 9.26 0.71 -12.34
CA SER A 110 9.39 -0.55 -11.57
C SER A 110 8.66 -1.74 -12.18
N GLY A 111 8.08 -1.59 -13.36
CA GLY A 111 7.35 -2.66 -14.02
C GLY A 111 5.88 -2.74 -13.63
N SER A 112 5.29 -3.91 -13.76
CA SER A 112 3.88 -4.12 -13.48
C SER A 112 3.65 -5.05 -12.30
N TYR A 113 2.54 -4.82 -11.60
CA TYR A 113 2.04 -5.69 -10.55
C TYR A 113 0.65 -6.16 -10.92
N THR A 114 0.42 -7.48 -10.86
CA THR A 114 -0.85 -8.10 -11.20
C THR A 114 -1.42 -8.83 -9.99
N GLY A 115 -2.66 -8.53 -9.64
CA GLY A 115 -3.43 -9.23 -8.63
C GLY A 115 -4.74 -9.71 -9.20
N CYS A 116 -5.05 -11.00 -9.05
CA CYS A 116 -6.23 -11.62 -9.62
C CYS A 116 -7.11 -12.23 -8.54
N SER A 117 -8.43 -12.23 -8.78
CA SER A 117 -9.42 -13.01 -8.06
C SER A 117 -9.72 -14.30 -8.82
N GLY A 118 -10.32 -15.28 -8.13
CA GLY A 118 -10.68 -16.55 -8.76
C GLY A 118 -9.48 -17.48 -8.97
N THR A 119 -9.48 -18.22 -10.07
CA THR A 119 -8.50 -19.27 -10.37
C THR A 119 -7.45 -18.85 -11.40
N ILE A 120 -7.32 -17.56 -11.68
CA ILE A 120 -6.38 -17.04 -12.67
C ILE A 120 -4.97 -17.09 -12.12
N THR A 121 -4.06 -17.81 -12.80
CA THR A 121 -2.66 -17.97 -12.41
C THR A 121 -1.67 -17.51 -13.50
N ASP A 122 -2.13 -17.34 -14.73
CA ASP A 122 -1.31 -16.92 -15.85
C ASP A 122 -1.22 -15.39 -15.93
N PHE A 123 -0.37 -14.81 -15.10
CA PHE A 123 -0.18 -13.37 -15.03
C PHE A 123 0.51 -12.79 -16.27
N ASP A 124 1.33 -13.58 -16.97
CA ASP A 124 1.98 -13.13 -18.21
C ASP A 124 0.94 -12.86 -19.30
N ARG A 125 -0.08 -13.70 -19.39
CA ARG A 125 -1.21 -13.49 -20.28
C ARG A 125 -1.97 -12.21 -19.94
N VAL A 126 -2.20 -11.96 -18.65
CA VAL A 126 -2.90 -10.74 -18.18
C VAL A 126 -2.10 -9.49 -18.57
N GLU A 127 -0.80 -9.50 -18.38
CA GLU A 127 0.07 -8.39 -18.81
C GLU A 127 0.05 -8.19 -20.33
N ALA A 128 0.05 -9.28 -21.10
CA ALA A 128 -0.06 -9.22 -22.56
C ALA A 128 -1.41 -8.62 -22.98
N ASP A 129 -2.50 -8.95 -22.30
CA ASP A 129 -3.83 -8.40 -22.58
C ASP A 129 -3.91 -6.90 -22.27
N VAL A 130 -3.24 -6.43 -21.22
CA VAL A 130 -3.10 -4.99 -20.95
C VAL A 130 -2.38 -4.28 -22.10
N LYS A 131 -1.26 -4.83 -22.55
CA LYS A 131 -0.49 -4.26 -23.67
C LYS A 131 -1.27 -4.27 -24.99
N ALA A 132 -2.13 -5.27 -25.19
CA ALA A 132 -2.98 -5.40 -26.37
C ALA A 132 -4.25 -4.53 -26.33
N GLY A 133 -4.47 -3.77 -25.25
CA GLY A 133 -5.65 -2.93 -25.10
C GLY A 133 -6.94 -3.69 -24.79
N LYS A 134 -6.85 -4.93 -24.32
CA LYS A 134 -8.01 -5.77 -23.99
C LYS A 134 -8.58 -5.54 -22.60
N CYS A 135 -7.90 -4.73 -21.78
CA CYS A 135 -8.31 -4.42 -20.43
C CYS A 135 -8.80 -2.97 -20.31
N SER A 136 -9.71 -2.71 -19.39
CA SER A 136 -10.20 -1.36 -19.12
C SER A 136 -9.19 -0.57 -18.31
N GLN A 137 -8.82 0.62 -18.76
CA GLN A 137 -8.02 1.55 -17.99
C GLN A 137 -8.92 2.33 -17.04
N GLU A 138 -8.54 2.38 -15.78
CA GLU A 138 -9.22 3.19 -14.76
C GLU A 138 -8.79 4.67 -14.81
#